data_1298a86d8863958d5be3760b9784f3af
#
_entry.id   1298a86d8863958d5be3760b9784f3af
#
_cell.length_a   1.000
_cell.length_b   1.000
_cell.length_c   1.000
_cell.angle_alpha   90.00
_cell.angle_beta   90.00
_cell.angle_gamma   90.00
#
_symmetry.space_group_name_H-M   'P 1'
#
loop_
_entity.id
_entity.type
_entity.pdbx_description
1 polymer ?
#
loop_
_entity_poly.entity_id
_entity_poly.type
_entity_poly.pdbx_seq_one_letter_code
_entity_poly.pdbx_strand_id
1 'polypeptide(L)'
;MELSDLFDIRSGVPIRQAYEKMPTGNTPVIVPKVVDILRGIDYTQVKCLDIAFKPSHLLNGGEILFCTKGTIKATVYEKQKKEHIASSAFLVLTPKTKVFSPYVATFLNSEQMKEAYRSATNGATIPSLPISYVQSIKIALPSLEKQRFAVDLLNLYNRKLTLLNRQIELENSVKNALSKKIFTGDLA
;
A
#
# COMPACT_ATOMS: atom_id res chain seq x y z
N MET A 1 -13.69 16.32 -6.63
CA MET A 1 -14.19 15.19 -7.44
C MET A 1 -14.26 13.98 -6.56
N GLU A 2 -15.19 13.10 -6.76
CA GLU A 2 -15.24 11.81 -6.06
C GLU A 2 -14.34 10.78 -6.74
N LEU A 3 -13.90 9.76 -6.00
CA LEU A 3 -13.07 8.71 -6.61
C LEU A 3 -13.82 7.95 -7.71
N SER A 4 -15.14 7.82 -7.58
CA SER A 4 -16.00 7.24 -8.63
C SER A 4 -16.00 8.03 -9.95
N ASP A 5 -15.68 9.31 -9.92
CA ASP A 5 -15.54 10.13 -11.14
C ASP A 5 -14.21 9.84 -11.86
N LEU A 6 -13.19 9.43 -11.11
CA LEU A 6 -11.82 9.30 -11.58
C LEU A 6 -11.44 7.85 -11.92
N PHE A 7 -12.08 6.88 -11.27
CA PHE A 7 -11.71 5.47 -11.34
C PHE A 7 -12.91 4.55 -11.51
N ASP A 8 -12.73 3.50 -12.29
CA ASP A 8 -13.55 2.29 -12.19
C ASP A 8 -13.04 1.46 -11.01
N ILE A 9 -13.94 1.11 -10.08
CA ILE A 9 -13.59 0.46 -8.83
C ILE A 9 -14.17 -0.95 -8.82
N ARG A 10 -13.30 -1.96 -8.72
CA ARG A 10 -13.66 -3.37 -8.66
C ARG A 10 -13.02 -4.08 -7.49
N SER A 11 -13.63 -5.16 -7.02
CA SER A 11 -13.03 -6.02 -6.00
C SER A 11 -11.99 -6.95 -6.62
N GLY A 12 -10.96 -7.27 -5.87
CA GLY A 12 -10.04 -8.35 -6.22
C GLY A 12 -10.70 -9.74 -6.10
N VAL A 13 -9.91 -10.79 -6.35
CA VAL A 13 -10.37 -12.19 -6.38
C VAL A 13 -10.56 -12.72 -4.97
N PRO A 14 -11.70 -13.35 -4.64
CA PRO A 14 -11.91 -13.98 -3.33
C PRO A 14 -10.94 -15.14 -3.11
N ILE A 15 -10.23 -15.10 -1.98
CA ILE A 15 -9.41 -16.22 -1.50
C ILE A 15 -10.20 -16.90 -0.39
N ARG A 16 -10.61 -18.15 -0.63
CA ARG A 16 -11.51 -18.90 0.28
C ARG A 16 -10.79 -19.53 1.46
N GLN A 17 -9.47 -19.69 1.38
CA GLN A 17 -8.64 -20.30 2.42
C GLN A 17 -7.55 -19.31 2.84
N ALA A 18 -6.89 -19.60 3.97
CA ALA A 18 -5.71 -18.81 4.35
C ALA A 18 -4.65 -18.86 3.25
N TYR A 19 -4.11 -17.70 2.89
CA TYR A 19 -3.14 -17.54 1.79
C TYR A 19 -1.96 -18.52 1.88
N GLU A 20 -1.49 -18.80 3.10
CA GLU A 20 -0.41 -19.74 3.37
C GLU A 20 -0.77 -21.20 3.07
N LYS A 21 -2.05 -21.55 3.14
CA LYS A 21 -2.61 -22.91 2.93
C LYS A 21 -3.13 -23.15 1.52
N MET A 22 -3.11 -22.12 0.66
CA MET A 22 -3.53 -22.27 -0.73
C MET A 22 -2.56 -23.15 -1.51
N PRO A 23 -3.07 -24.04 -2.40
CA PRO A 23 -2.22 -24.85 -3.26
C PRO A 23 -1.38 -23.96 -4.19
N THR A 24 -0.13 -24.39 -4.41
CA THR A 24 0.78 -23.72 -5.36
C THR A 24 0.27 -23.91 -6.78
N GLY A 25 0.32 -22.86 -7.59
CA GLY A 25 -0.11 -22.84 -8.97
C GLY A 25 0.69 -21.85 -9.81
N ASN A 26 0.09 -21.35 -10.89
CA ASN A 26 0.78 -20.48 -11.83
C ASN A 26 0.39 -19.00 -11.74
N THR A 27 -0.61 -18.65 -10.93
CA THR A 27 -1.16 -17.29 -10.87
C THR A 27 -0.55 -16.52 -9.70
N PRO A 28 0.28 -15.49 -9.96
CA PRO A 28 0.80 -14.62 -8.90
C PRO A 28 -0.31 -13.79 -8.26
N VAL A 29 -0.47 -13.89 -6.94
CA VAL A 29 -1.56 -13.22 -6.20
C VAL A 29 -1.01 -12.22 -5.19
N ILE A 30 -1.36 -10.96 -5.37
CA ILE A 30 -1.00 -9.88 -4.45
C ILE A 30 -1.98 -9.87 -3.28
N VAL A 31 -1.44 -9.95 -2.07
CA VAL A 31 -2.19 -9.89 -0.80
C VAL A 31 -1.65 -8.73 0.05
N PRO A 32 -2.40 -8.24 1.06
CA PRO A 32 -1.93 -7.11 1.88
C PRO A 32 -0.56 -7.31 2.55
N LYS A 33 -0.20 -8.55 2.86
CA LYS A 33 1.07 -8.90 3.51
C LYS A 33 2.31 -8.49 2.70
N VAL A 34 2.22 -8.54 1.37
CA VAL A 34 3.34 -8.21 0.47
C VAL A 34 3.36 -6.74 0.03
N VAL A 35 2.51 -5.91 0.62
CA VAL A 35 2.40 -4.47 0.30
C VAL A 35 2.89 -3.63 1.46
N ASP A 36 3.82 -2.73 1.19
CA ASP A 36 4.29 -1.68 2.09
C ASP A 36 3.92 -0.30 1.55
N ILE A 37 3.58 0.64 2.44
CA ILE A 37 3.14 1.99 2.02
C ILE A 37 4.28 2.79 1.38
N LEU A 38 5.52 2.60 1.86
CA LEU A 38 6.69 3.36 1.40
C LEU A 38 7.45 2.65 0.29
N ARG A 39 7.50 1.31 0.33
CA ARG A 39 8.28 0.48 -0.58
C ARG A 39 7.45 -0.11 -1.73
N GLY A 40 6.12 -0.01 -1.65
CA GLY A 40 5.23 -0.58 -2.63
C GLY A 40 5.05 -2.10 -2.47
N ILE A 41 5.02 -2.84 -3.57
CA ILE A 41 4.78 -4.28 -3.58
C ILE A 41 6.11 -5.03 -3.55
N ASP A 42 6.30 -5.88 -2.56
CA ASP A 42 7.43 -6.82 -2.53
C ASP A 42 7.12 -8.06 -3.39
N TYR A 43 7.49 -7.99 -4.65
CA TYR A 43 7.26 -9.05 -5.62
C TYR A 43 8.03 -10.35 -5.30
N THR A 44 9.07 -10.31 -4.46
CA THR A 44 9.83 -11.50 -4.06
C THR A 44 9.02 -12.40 -3.14
N GLN A 45 8.05 -11.84 -2.43
CA GLN A 45 7.16 -12.56 -1.51
C GLN A 45 5.80 -12.91 -2.13
N VAL A 46 5.53 -12.53 -3.39
CA VAL A 46 4.29 -12.89 -4.08
C VAL A 46 4.30 -14.37 -4.43
N LYS A 47 3.33 -15.11 -3.89
CA LYS A 47 3.16 -16.54 -4.20
C LYS A 47 2.30 -16.71 -5.43
N CYS A 48 2.63 -17.76 -6.21
CA CYS A 48 1.77 -18.26 -7.28
C CYS A 48 0.81 -19.31 -6.72
N LEU A 49 -0.48 -19.10 -6.92
CA LEU A 49 -1.55 -19.96 -6.39
C LEU A 49 -2.32 -20.63 -7.52
N ASP A 50 -2.90 -21.77 -7.20
CA ASP A 50 -3.92 -22.41 -8.05
C ASP A 50 -5.28 -21.81 -7.71
N ILE A 51 -5.72 -20.83 -8.49
CA ILE A 51 -6.95 -20.07 -8.27
C ILE A 51 -7.62 -19.72 -9.59
N ALA A 52 -8.93 -19.98 -9.65
CA ALA A 52 -9.73 -19.56 -10.80
C ALA A 52 -10.03 -18.05 -10.72
N PHE A 53 -9.84 -17.37 -11.83
CA PHE A 53 -10.15 -15.95 -11.98
C PHE A 53 -10.62 -15.63 -13.40
N LYS A 54 -11.24 -14.46 -13.58
CA LYS A 54 -11.66 -13.97 -14.90
C LYS A 54 -10.56 -13.07 -15.47
N PRO A 55 -10.42 -12.94 -16.81
CA PRO A 55 -9.48 -12.02 -17.44
C PRO A 55 -9.60 -10.57 -16.91
N SER A 56 -10.81 -10.15 -16.54
CA SER A 56 -11.07 -8.83 -15.94
C SER A 56 -10.45 -8.62 -14.57
N HIS A 57 -9.93 -9.66 -13.92
CA HIS A 57 -9.22 -9.55 -12.65
C HIS A 57 -7.72 -9.29 -12.81
N LEU A 58 -7.17 -9.46 -14.01
CA LEU A 58 -5.78 -9.15 -14.30
C LEU A 58 -5.50 -7.67 -14.02
N LEU A 59 -4.34 -7.42 -13.43
CA LEU A 59 -3.91 -6.07 -13.07
C LEU A 59 -3.20 -5.39 -14.24
N ASN A 60 -3.53 -4.11 -14.43
CA ASN A 60 -2.88 -3.25 -15.39
C ASN A 60 -1.97 -2.24 -14.71
N GLY A 61 -0.85 -1.89 -15.34
CA GLY A 61 0.05 -0.87 -14.80
C GLY A 61 -0.68 0.46 -14.57
N GLY A 62 -0.41 1.08 -13.43
CA GLY A 62 -1.05 2.33 -13.00
C GLY A 62 -2.36 2.16 -12.22
N GLU A 63 -2.89 0.95 -12.08
CA GLU A 63 -4.00 0.68 -11.17
C GLU A 63 -3.56 0.85 -9.71
N ILE A 64 -4.47 1.34 -8.87
CA ILE A 64 -4.24 1.47 -7.44
C ILE A 64 -4.84 0.25 -6.74
N LEU A 65 -4.03 -0.44 -5.94
CA LEU A 65 -4.48 -1.48 -5.03
C LEU A 65 -4.77 -0.84 -3.68
N PHE A 66 -6.04 -0.68 -3.36
CA PHE A 66 -6.48 -0.09 -2.10
C PHE A 66 -6.96 -1.19 -1.15
N CYS A 67 -6.16 -1.51 -0.14
CA CYS A 67 -6.52 -2.46 0.90
C CYS A 67 -7.59 -1.84 1.80
N THR A 68 -8.77 -2.45 1.81
CA THR A 68 -9.94 -1.96 2.57
C THR A 68 -10.30 -2.85 3.75
N LYS A 69 -9.51 -3.90 4.01
CA LYS A 69 -9.74 -4.86 5.12
C LYS A 69 -8.48 -4.99 5.98
N GLY A 70 -8.62 -4.83 7.27
CA GLY A 70 -7.49 -4.83 8.22
C GLY A 70 -6.70 -3.54 8.15
N THR A 71 -5.39 -3.60 7.88
CA THR A 71 -4.56 -2.38 7.70
C THR A 71 -4.89 -1.70 6.40
N ILE A 72 -5.55 -0.55 6.47
CA ILE A 72 -5.96 0.24 5.30
C ILE A 72 -4.74 0.92 4.70
N LYS A 73 -4.46 0.66 3.43
CA LYS A 73 -3.31 1.19 2.69
C LYS A 73 -3.54 1.12 1.19
N ALA A 74 -2.92 2.03 0.45
CA ALA A 74 -2.96 2.09 -1.00
C ALA A 74 -1.56 2.00 -1.59
N THR A 75 -1.42 1.34 -2.74
CA THR A 75 -0.20 1.30 -3.54
C THR A 75 -0.55 1.27 -5.01
N VAL A 76 0.36 1.74 -5.86
CA VAL A 76 0.20 1.65 -7.32
C VAL A 76 0.82 0.34 -7.79
N TYR A 77 0.09 -0.38 -8.64
CA TYR A 77 0.62 -1.57 -9.28
C TYR A 77 1.48 -1.17 -10.49
N GLU A 78 2.72 -1.59 -10.48
CA GLU A 78 3.64 -1.48 -11.61
C GLU A 78 3.58 -2.77 -12.44
N LYS A 79 3.33 -2.64 -13.74
CA LYS A 79 3.21 -3.80 -14.63
C LYS A 79 4.50 -4.63 -14.61
N GLN A 80 4.33 -5.90 -14.33
CA GLN A 80 5.42 -6.89 -14.30
C GLN A 80 5.40 -7.75 -15.57
N LYS A 81 6.47 -8.54 -15.78
CA LYS A 81 6.52 -9.53 -16.88
C LYS A 81 5.44 -10.60 -16.77
N LYS A 82 5.19 -11.07 -15.54
CA LYS A 82 4.06 -11.98 -15.26
C LYS A 82 2.81 -11.18 -14.93
N GLU A 83 1.67 -11.66 -15.37
CA GLU A 83 0.37 -11.10 -15.02
C GLU A 83 0.03 -11.43 -13.58
N HIS A 84 -0.49 -10.45 -12.85
CA HIS A 84 -0.87 -10.58 -11.44
C HIS A 84 -2.36 -10.34 -11.27
N ILE A 85 -2.91 -10.91 -10.19
CA ILE A 85 -4.22 -10.56 -9.66
C ILE A 85 -4.09 -10.07 -8.22
N ALA A 86 -5.07 -9.30 -7.75
CA ALA A 86 -5.15 -8.89 -6.35
C ALA A 86 -6.19 -9.73 -5.61
N SER A 87 -5.96 -10.04 -4.34
CA SER A 87 -6.97 -10.67 -3.47
C SER A 87 -8.13 -9.71 -3.18
N SER A 88 -9.29 -10.24 -2.77
CA SER A 88 -10.48 -9.46 -2.39
C SER A 88 -10.33 -8.61 -1.11
N ALA A 89 -9.15 -8.60 -0.50
CA ALA A 89 -8.81 -7.63 0.52
C ALA A 89 -8.55 -6.24 -0.09
N PHE A 90 -8.32 -6.19 -1.41
CA PHE A 90 -8.16 -4.95 -2.17
C PHE A 90 -9.41 -4.62 -2.98
N LEU A 91 -9.70 -3.32 -3.06
CA LEU A 91 -10.36 -2.71 -4.20
C LEU A 91 -9.28 -2.28 -5.20
N VAL A 92 -9.51 -2.58 -6.46
CA VAL A 92 -8.64 -2.19 -7.57
C VAL A 92 -9.29 -0.99 -8.25
N LEU A 93 -8.56 0.12 -8.28
CA LEU A 93 -9.01 1.38 -8.86
C LEU A 93 -8.32 1.56 -10.21
N THR A 94 -9.06 1.42 -11.30
CA THR A 94 -8.58 1.59 -12.68
C THR A 94 -8.86 3.02 -13.13
N PRO A 95 -7.83 3.82 -13.51
CA PRO A 95 -8.04 5.20 -13.94
C PRO A 95 -8.95 5.30 -15.16
N LYS A 96 -9.99 6.13 -15.10
CA LYS A 96 -10.88 6.52 -16.24
C LYS A 96 -10.46 7.82 -16.90
N THR A 97 -9.71 8.64 -16.18
CA THR A 97 -9.31 9.98 -16.59
C THR A 97 -7.81 10.18 -16.48
N LYS A 98 -7.31 11.29 -17.00
CA LYS A 98 -5.90 11.66 -16.83
C LYS A 98 -5.63 12.07 -15.38
N VAL A 99 -5.19 11.10 -14.58
CA VAL A 99 -4.82 11.28 -13.18
C VAL A 99 -3.46 10.61 -12.91
N PHE A 100 -2.68 11.19 -12.04
CA PHE A 100 -1.42 10.57 -11.59
C PHE A 100 -1.72 9.64 -10.42
N SER A 101 -1.84 8.34 -10.68
CA SER A 101 -2.19 7.32 -9.68
C SER A 101 -1.37 7.40 -8.38
N PRO A 102 -0.04 7.67 -8.41
CA PRO A 102 0.73 7.85 -7.18
C PRO A 102 0.23 9.00 -6.30
N TYR A 103 -0.28 10.09 -6.88
CA TYR A 103 -0.86 11.20 -6.12
C TYR A 103 -2.09 10.74 -5.33
N VAL A 104 -2.98 10.00 -5.98
CA VAL A 104 -4.19 9.47 -5.33
C VAL A 104 -3.84 8.43 -4.27
N ALA A 105 -2.90 7.53 -4.54
CA ALA A 105 -2.43 6.54 -3.56
C ALA A 105 -1.80 7.24 -2.34
N THR A 106 -1.01 8.29 -2.54
CA THR A 106 -0.43 9.10 -1.46
C THR A 106 -1.52 9.80 -0.63
N PHE A 107 -2.54 10.37 -1.28
CA PHE A 107 -3.69 10.97 -0.60
C PHE A 107 -4.44 9.92 0.24
N LEU A 108 -4.73 8.74 -0.31
CA LEU A 108 -5.40 7.65 0.40
C LEU A 108 -4.61 7.15 1.62
N ASN A 109 -3.29 7.31 1.61
CA ASN A 109 -2.40 6.96 2.72
C ASN A 109 -2.17 8.12 3.72
N SER A 110 -2.71 9.31 3.49
CA SER A 110 -2.50 10.48 4.35
C SER A 110 -3.11 10.30 5.75
N GLU A 111 -2.58 11.01 6.74
CA GLU A 111 -3.12 10.98 8.11
C GLU A 111 -4.58 11.45 8.15
N GLN A 112 -4.93 12.48 7.37
CA GLN A 112 -6.31 12.93 7.24
C GLN A 112 -7.26 11.79 6.82
N MET A 113 -6.84 10.98 5.85
CA MET A 113 -7.64 9.83 5.40
C MET A 113 -7.64 8.71 6.43
N LYS A 114 -6.55 8.46 7.13
CA LYS A 114 -6.50 7.46 8.21
C LYS A 114 -7.49 7.80 9.34
N GLU A 115 -7.61 9.08 9.72
CA GLU A 115 -8.60 9.53 10.70
C GLU A 115 -10.03 9.32 10.20
N ALA A 116 -10.31 9.66 8.94
CA ALA A 116 -11.60 9.41 8.31
C ALA A 116 -11.94 7.91 8.28
N TYR A 117 -10.96 7.04 8.00
CA TYR A 117 -11.15 5.58 8.01
C TYR A 117 -11.42 5.05 9.42
N ARG A 118 -10.71 5.54 10.44
CA ARG A 118 -10.97 5.17 11.84
C ARG A 118 -12.42 5.51 12.22
N SER A 119 -12.88 6.71 11.86
CA SER A 119 -14.24 7.14 12.12
C SER A 119 -15.28 6.30 11.39
N ALA A 120 -15.03 5.94 10.14
CA ALA A 120 -15.92 5.12 9.30
C ALA A 120 -15.99 3.64 9.74
N THR A 121 -14.96 3.13 10.46
CA THR A 121 -14.87 1.73 10.89
C THR A 121 -15.04 1.55 12.39
N ASN A 122 -15.48 2.58 13.12
CA ASN A 122 -15.61 2.58 14.58
C ASN A 122 -16.51 1.42 15.04
N GLY A 123 -16.01 0.65 16.02
CA GLY A 123 -16.73 -0.52 16.60
C GLY A 123 -16.59 -1.83 15.83
N ALA A 124 -15.88 -1.87 14.71
CA ALA A 124 -15.66 -3.11 13.98
C ALA A 124 -14.44 -3.88 14.51
N THR A 125 -14.59 -5.18 14.79
CA THR A 125 -13.49 -6.07 15.20
C THR A 125 -12.39 -6.15 14.13
N ILE A 126 -12.77 -6.12 12.85
CA ILE A 126 -11.86 -6.01 11.71
C ILE A 126 -12.31 -4.83 10.87
N PRO A 127 -11.52 -3.74 10.79
CA PRO A 127 -11.85 -2.61 9.95
C PRO A 127 -12.09 -3.04 8.50
N SER A 128 -13.22 -2.63 7.93
CA SER A 128 -13.54 -2.88 6.52
C SER A 128 -14.31 -1.70 5.96
N LEU A 129 -13.78 -1.11 4.88
CA LEU A 129 -14.43 -0.02 4.17
C LEU A 129 -15.32 -0.58 3.06
N PRO A 130 -16.61 -0.25 3.03
CA PRO A 130 -17.48 -0.65 1.93
C PRO A 130 -17.10 0.10 0.64
N ILE A 131 -17.38 -0.52 -0.51
CA ILE A 131 -17.07 0.07 -1.82
C ILE A 131 -17.76 1.43 -2.01
N SER A 132 -18.98 1.58 -1.53
CA SER A 132 -19.74 2.85 -1.59
C SER A 132 -19.03 3.99 -0.87
N TYR A 133 -18.41 3.71 0.29
CA TYR A 133 -17.62 4.69 1.00
C TYR A 133 -16.39 5.11 0.17
N VAL A 134 -15.67 4.14 -0.40
CA VAL A 134 -14.50 4.44 -1.23
C VAL A 134 -14.88 5.25 -2.47
N GLN A 135 -16.02 4.94 -3.09
CA GLN A 135 -16.55 5.68 -4.24
C GLN A 135 -16.82 7.16 -3.92
N SER A 136 -17.33 7.45 -2.72
CA SER A 136 -17.70 8.80 -2.29
C SER A 136 -16.54 9.63 -1.71
N ILE A 137 -15.33 9.08 -1.59
CA ILE A 137 -14.15 9.81 -1.12
C ILE A 137 -13.87 10.99 -2.08
N LYS A 138 -13.84 12.20 -1.52
CA LYS A 138 -13.56 13.43 -2.28
C LYS A 138 -12.09 13.78 -2.25
N ILE A 139 -11.53 14.07 -3.42
CA ILE A 139 -10.14 14.49 -3.60
C ILE A 139 -10.07 15.79 -4.43
N ALA A 140 -9.18 16.68 -4.04
CA ALA A 140 -8.78 17.81 -4.87
C ALA A 140 -7.83 17.31 -5.97
N LEU A 141 -8.12 17.66 -7.23
CA LEU A 141 -7.32 17.22 -8.38
C LEU A 141 -6.69 18.43 -9.06
N PRO A 142 -5.47 18.84 -8.65
CA PRO A 142 -4.73 19.90 -9.33
C PRO A 142 -4.19 19.41 -10.70
N SER A 143 -3.48 20.28 -11.43
CA SER A 143 -2.84 19.90 -12.69
C SER A 143 -1.89 18.70 -12.49
N LEU A 144 -1.68 17.89 -13.54
CA LEU A 144 -0.81 16.71 -13.48
C LEU A 144 0.62 17.05 -13.02
N GLU A 145 1.12 18.22 -13.41
CA GLU A 145 2.42 18.72 -12.97
C GLU A 145 2.46 18.90 -11.44
N LYS A 146 1.44 19.57 -10.89
CA LYS A 146 1.32 19.75 -9.43
C LYS A 146 1.13 18.44 -8.69
N GLN A 147 0.40 17.48 -9.29
CA GLN A 147 0.25 16.13 -8.71
C GLN A 147 1.62 15.42 -8.61
N ARG A 148 2.43 15.46 -9.68
CA ARG A 148 3.78 14.89 -9.69
C ARG A 148 4.69 15.56 -8.67
N PHE A 149 4.75 16.89 -8.71
CA PHE A 149 5.54 17.68 -7.76
C PHE A 149 5.20 17.35 -6.29
N ALA A 150 3.92 17.24 -5.96
CA ALA A 150 3.49 16.90 -4.61
C ALA A 150 3.99 15.51 -4.18
N VAL A 151 3.90 14.52 -5.06
CA VAL A 151 4.40 13.15 -4.78
C VAL A 151 5.91 13.15 -4.62
N ASP A 152 6.65 13.81 -5.50
CA ASP A 152 8.11 13.87 -5.45
C ASP A 152 8.58 14.54 -4.16
N LEU A 153 7.94 15.64 -3.75
CA LEU A 153 8.24 16.34 -2.51
C LEU A 153 8.01 15.44 -1.29
N LEU A 154 6.86 14.74 -1.22
CA LEU A 154 6.56 13.84 -0.12
C LEU A 154 7.50 12.64 -0.07
N ASN A 155 7.88 12.10 -1.23
CA ASN A 155 8.88 11.02 -1.32
C ASN A 155 10.25 11.45 -0.80
N LEU A 156 10.69 12.69 -1.11
CA LEU A 156 11.92 13.25 -0.57
C LEU A 156 11.87 13.38 0.95
N TYR A 157 10.74 13.86 1.51
CA TYR A 157 10.55 13.93 2.96
C TYR A 157 10.56 12.53 3.61
N ASN A 158 9.86 11.57 3.02
CA ASN A 158 9.85 10.19 3.52
C ASN A 158 11.26 9.58 3.51
N ARG A 159 12.03 9.81 2.44
CA ARG A 159 13.44 9.39 2.36
C ARG A 159 14.29 10.05 3.45
N LYS A 160 14.12 11.36 3.67
CA LYS A 160 14.80 12.09 4.75
C LYS A 160 14.48 11.48 6.12
N LEU A 161 13.20 11.22 6.41
CA LEU A 161 12.78 10.61 7.67
C LEU A 161 13.37 9.21 7.86
N THR A 162 13.43 8.41 6.80
CA THR A 162 14.05 7.07 6.83
C THR A 162 15.54 7.15 7.18
N LEU A 163 16.26 8.11 6.59
CA LEU A 163 17.69 8.32 6.87
C LEU A 163 17.91 8.81 8.31
N LEU A 164 17.09 9.73 8.81
CA LEU A 164 17.16 10.21 10.19
C LEU A 164 16.89 9.08 11.20
N ASN A 165 15.89 8.25 10.95
CA ASN A 165 15.61 7.10 11.81
C ASN A 165 16.79 6.11 11.81
N ARG A 166 17.40 5.88 10.64
CA ARG A 166 18.59 5.02 10.55
C ARG A 166 19.77 5.60 11.31
N GLN A 167 19.96 6.93 11.26
CA GLN A 167 20.99 7.60 12.04
C GLN A 167 20.77 7.41 13.55
N ILE A 168 19.51 7.59 14.02
CA ILE A 168 19.16 7.38 15.43
C ILE A 168 19.47 5.93 15.86
N GLU A 169 19.16 4.93 15.05
CA GLU A 169 19.48 3.52 15.33
C GLU A 169 20.99 3.30 15.47
N LEU A 170 21.79 3.89 14.57
CA LEU A 170 23.26 3.78 14.61
C LEU A 170 23.83 4.46 15.86
N GLU A 171 23.39 5.67 16.19
CA GLU A 171 23.80 6.39 17.41
C GLU A 171 23.47 5.61 18.69
N ASN A 172 22.27 5.02 18.75
CA ASN A 172 21.89 4.15 19.86
C ASN A 172 22.81 2.91 19.97
N SER A 173 23.18 2.33 18.83
CA SER A 173 24.12 1.20 18.79
C SER A 173 25.50 1.58 19.29
N VAL A 174 26.02 2.74 18.88
CA VAL A 174 27.29 3.31 19.37
C VAL A 174 27.21 3.58 20.87
N LYS A 175 26.16 4.24 21.34
CA LYS A 175 25.94 4.50 22.77
C LYS A 175 25.98 3.20 23.58
N ASN A 176 25.27 2.16 23.11
CA ASN A 176 25.22 0.87 23.81
C ASN A 176 26.60 0.17 23.84
N ALA A 177 27.35 0.23 22.74
CA ALA A 177 28.70 -0.29 22.68
C ALA A 177 29.66 0.43 23.63
N LEU A 178 29.61 1.77 23.68
CA LEU A 178 30.35 2.60 24.62
C LEU A 178 29.98 2.27 26.07
N SER A 179 28.69 2.23 26.38
CA SER A 179 28.22 1.88 27.73
C SER A 179 28.77 0.51 28.19
N LYS A 180 28.73 -0.48 27.27
CA LYS A 180 29.31 -1.80 27.57
C LYS A 180 30.78 -1.71 27.89
N LYS A 181 31.60 -1.02 27.09
CA LYS A 181 33.04 -0.86 27.33
C LYS A 181 33.33 -0.14 28.65
N ILE A 182 32.55 0.91 28.96
CA ILE A 182 32.71 1.68 30.23
C ILE A 182 32.47 0.76 31.42
N PHE A 183 31.39 -0.01 31.41
CA PHE A 183 31.02 -0.85 32.56
C PHE A 183 31.77 -2.18 32.66
N THR A 184 32.40 -2.66 31.57
CA THR A 184 33.29 -3.85 31.62
C THR A 184 34.77 -3.51 31.92
N GLY A 185 35.11 -2.21 31.99
CA GLY A 185 36.47 -1.76 32.25
C GLY A 185 37.41 -1.84 31.02
N ASP A 186 36.85 -2.10 29.81
CA ASP A 186 37.60 -2.22 28.56
C ASP A 186 37.86 -0.87 27.86
N LEU A 187 37.87 0.21 28.63
CA LEU A 187 38.29 1.54 28.15
C LEU A 187 39.79 1.69 28.35
N ALA A 188 40.58 0.99 27.54
CA ALA A 188 42.02 1.23 27.41
C ALA A 188 42.33 1.68 25.97
#